data_6be44c515e6ef59330370344b2b68890
#
_entry.id   6be44c515e6ef59330370344b2b68890
#
_cell.length_a   1.000
_cell.length_b   1.000
_cell.length_c   1.000
_cell.angle_alpha   90.00
_cell.angle_beta   90.00
_cell.angle_gamma   90.00
#
_symmetry.space_group_name_H-M   'P 1'
#
loop_
_entity.id
_entity.type
_entity.pdbx_description
1 polymer ?
#
loop_
_entity_poly.entity_id
_entity_poly.type
_entity_poly.pdbx_seq_one_letter_code
_entity_poly.pdbx_strand_id
1 'polypeptide(L)'
;MIYGMMLTMNLEKILLKTKACRLFAMLLFPLAALSAPIDDYFTAIKNDNDGALVTVLFRGFDANTLDSEGRHGLHIALMEGSLKVAKTLLDLSGTKVDTRSKNDETPLMMAALKGNIAFAKRLIARGADVYKTGWTPLHYAATGGHVEMIKLLLENHAYIDTESPNKTTPLMMAAQYGTAQAVKLLIEEGADITLKNDVGMTALDFSRLGESRASFDVLTEAIKNADGAARATLKLMPTTNIAPVVAKEPVSVPAPAVDKQPFKTRTD
;
A
#
# COMPACT_ATOMS: atom_id res chain seq x y z
N MET A 1 26.38 45.24 38.20
CA MET A 1 27.00 43.89 38.18
C MET A 1 26.33 42.87 39.13
N ILE A 2 25.56 43.27 40.09
CA ILE A 2 24.94 42.38 41.14
C ILE A 2 23.61 41.76 40.68
N TYR A 3 22.85 42.41 39.77
CA TYR A 3 21.57 41.91 39.26
C TYR A 3 21.66 40.73 38.28
N GLY A 4 22.81 40.60 37.56
CA GLY A 4 23.02 39.49 36.63
C GLY A 4 23.36 38.15 37.31
N MET A 5 24.02 38.23 38.47
CA MET A 5 24.39 37.03 39.27
C MET A 5 23.21 36.40 40.02
N MET A 6 22.21 37.17 40.39
CA MET A 6 21.00 36.62 41.05
C MET A 6 20.08 35.90 40.10
N LEU A 7 20.01 36.29 38.83
CA LEU A 7 19.16 35.66 37.83
C LEU A 7 19.68 34.29 37.38
N THR A 8 21.01 34.16 37.29
CA THR A 8 21.65 32.89 36.89
C THR A 8 21.59 31.83 37.98
N MET A 9 21.72 32.25 39.29
CA MET A 9 21.59 31.32 40.42
C MET A 9 20.18 30.76 40.57
N ASN A 10 19.13 31.49 40.18
CA ASN A 10 17.75 30.98 40.22
C ASN A 10 17.42 30.00 39.09
N LEU A 11 18.01 30.21 37.91
CA LEU A 11 17.81 29.26 36.77
C LEU A 11 18.48 27.91 37.04
N GLU A 12 19.69 27.90 37.63
CA GLU A 12 20.32 26.62 37.96
C GLU A 12 19.59 25.84 39.05
N LYS A 13 19.04 26.52 40.06
CA LYS A 13 18.22 25.90 41.11
C LYS A 13 16.88 25.34 40.55
N ILE A 14 16.28 26.01 39.57
CA ILE A 14 15.09 25.53 38.88
C ILE A 14 15.43 24.32 37.98
N LEU A 15 16.57 24.36 37.28
CA LEU A 15 17.05 23.26 36.45
C LEU A 15 17.44 22.03 37.29
N LEU A 16 18.06 22.22 38.46
CA LEU A 16 18.36 21.12 39.39
C LEU A 16 17.10 20.49 39.97
N LYS A 17 16.06 21.30 40.34
CA LYS A 17 14.78 20.78 40.80
C LYS A 17 14.04 20.02 39.71
N THR A 18 14.11 20.43 38.44
CA THR A 18 13.50 19.70 37.34
C THR A 18 14.26 18.42 36.99
N LYS A 19 15.59 18.39 37.10
CA LYS A 19 16.36 17.16 36.97
C LYS A 19 16.14 16.20 38.14
N ALA A 20 16.08 16.68 39.37
CA ALA A 20 15.76 15.87 40.54
C ALA A 20 14.33 15.34 40.48
N CYS A 21 13.36 16.12 40.00
CA CYS A 21 11.98 15.68 39.83
C CYS A 21 11.87 14.62 38.70
N ARG A 22 12.66 14.73 37.63
CA ARG A 22 12.74 13.70 36.58
C ARG A 22 13.40 12.40 37.07
N LEU A 23 14.45 12.50 37.90
CA LEU A 23 15.06 11.31 38.51
C LEU A 23 14.13 10.68 39.59
N PHE A 24 13.40 11.51 40.35
CA PHE A 24 12.50 11.03 41.38
C PHE A 24 11.20 10.43 40.82
N ALA A 25 10.70 10.99 39.69
CA ALA A 25 9.61 10.39 38.95
C ALA A 25 10.01 9.03 38.30
N MET A 26 11.28 8.87 37.93
CA MET A 26 11.81 7.61 37.41
C MET A 26 11.99 6.53 38.47
N LEU A 27 12.17 6.91 39.76
CA LEU A 27 12.40 5.98 40.88
C LEU A 27 11.11 5.53 41.56
N LEU A 28 9.95 6.19 41.31
CA LEU A 28 8.67 5.85 41.94
C LEU A 28 7.69 5.13 40.99
N PHE A 29 8.08 4.89 39.72
CA PHE A 29 7.32 3.97 38.88
C PHE A 29 7.63 2.54 39.31
N PRO A 30 6.69 1.79 39.87
CA PRO A 30 6.92 0.39 40.18
C PRO A 30 7.30 -0.35 38.88
N LEU A 31 8.29 -1.22 38.98
CA LEU A 31 8.77 -2.08 37.88
C LEU A 31 7.65 -2.90 37.21
N ALA A 32 6.48 -2.99 37.84
CA ALA A 32 5.24 -3.57 37.31
C ALA A 32 4.57 -2.72 36.21
N ALA A 33 4.99 -1.46 36.00
CA ALA A 33 4.47 -0.61 34.91
C ALA A 33 5.26 -0.78 33.59
N LEU A 34 6.25 -1.70 33.54
CA LEU A 34 7.03 -1.96 32.34
C LEU A 34 6.38 -2.92 31.34
N SER A 35 5.25 -3.52 31.71
CA SER A 35 4.39 -4.22 30.75
C SER A 35 3.14 -3.38 30.52
N ALA A 36 3.27 -2.24 29.81
CA ALA A 36 2.11 -1.82 29.02
C ALA A 36 1.92 -2.99 28.05
N PRO A 37 0.87 -3.79 28.18
CA PRO A 37 0.81 -5.01 27.40
C PRO A 37 0.79 -4.57 25.95
N ILE A 38 1.49 -5.30 25.11
CA ILE A 38 1.38 -5.19 23.65
C ILE A 38 -0.09 -5.15 23.23
N ASP A 39 -0.95 -5.79 23.99
CA ASP A 39 -2.39 -5.80 23.84
C ASP A 39 -3.04 -4.41 24.01
N ASP A 40 -2.57 -3.57 24.95
CA ASP A 40 -3.11 -2.20 25.12
C ASP A 40 -2.78 -1.34 23.88
N TYR A 41 -1.57 -1.50 23.33
CA TYR A 41 -1.14 -0.78 22.14
C TYR A 41 -2.01 -1.15 20.94
N PHE A 42 -2.16 -2.45 20.63
CA PHE A 42 -2.95 -2.89 19.48
C PHE A 42 -4.45 -2.72 19.71
N THR A 43 -4.94 -2.78 20.97
CA THR A 43 -6.32 -2.46 21.31
C THR A 43 -6.62 -0.97 21.06
N ALA A 44 -5.71 -0.07 21.47
CA ALA A 44 -5.84 1.36 21.18
C ALA A 44 -5.92 1.63 19.67
N ILE A 45 -5.12 0.92 18.88
CA ILE A 45 -5.12 1.03 17.41
C ILE A 45 -6.47 0.56 16.84
N LYS A 46 -6.92 -0.64 17.20
CA LYS A 46 -8.16 -1.22 16.67
C LYS A 46 -9.41 -0.40 17.01
N ASN A 47 -9.39 0.26 18.18
CA ASN A 47 -10.51 1.09 18.65
C ASN A 47 -10.43 2.56 18.23
N ASP A 48 -9.46 2.93 17.37
CA ASP A 48 -9.16 4.32 16.99
C ASP A 48 -9.05 5.28 18.17
N ASN A 49 -8.48 4.78 19.28
CA ASN A 49 -8.32 5.53 20.54
C ASN A 49 -6.91 6.14 20.63
N ASP A 50 -6.76 7.34 20.08
CA ASP A 50 -5.48 8.07 20.05
C ASP A 50 -5.02 8.49 21.45
N GLY A 51 -5.95 8.79 22.38
CA GLY A 51 -5.61 9.11 23.76
C GLY A 51 -4.99 7.91 24.51
N ALA A 52 -5.55 6.71 24.34
CA ALA A 52 -4.97 5.48 24.88
C ALA A 52 -3.62 5.19 24.25
N LEU A 53 -3.49 5.34 22.91
CA LEU A 53 -2.23 5.18 22.20
C LEU A 53 -1.16 6.11 22.76
N VAL A 54 -1.44 7.42 22.86
CA VAL A 54 -0.51 8.41 23.42
C VAL A 54 -0.08 8.03 24.83
N THR A 55 -1.00 7.54 25.66
CA THR A 55 -0.67 7.09 27.02
C THR A 55 0.31 5.93 27.03
N VAL A 56 0.12 4.94 26.15
CA VAL A 56 1.01 3.78 26.01
C VAL A 56 2.39 4.22 25.52
N LEU A 57 2.44 5.08 24.50
CA LEU A 57 3.70 5.60 23.94
C LEU A 57 4.45 6.47 24.96
N PHE A 58 3.73 7.28 25.75
CA PHE A 58 4.34 8.11 26.80
C PHE A 58 5.01 7.27 27.91
N ARG A 59 4.50 6.06 28.15
CA ARG A 59 5.13 5.09 29.06
C ARG A 59 6.36 4.41 28.49
N GLY A 60 6.79 4.77 27.26
CA GLY A 60 8.00 4.28 26.63
C GLY A 60 7.79 3.06 25.73
N PHE A 61 6.55 2.73 25.38
CA PHE A 61 6.29 1.65 24.40
C PHE A 61 6.76 2.09 23.02
N ASP A 62 7.40 1.16 22.28
CA ASP A 62 7.90 1.46 20.94
C ASP A 62 6.76 1.45 19.91
N ALA A 63 6.55 2.61 19.27
CA ALA A 63 5.57 2.76 18.19
C ALA A 63 5.82 1.83 16.99
N ASN A 64 7.04 1.30 16.87
CA ASN A 64 7.45 0.39 15.78
C ASN A 64 7.28 -1.10 16.13
N THR A 65 6.62 -1.40 17.25
CA THR A 65 6.32 -2.78 17.63
C THR A 65 5.43 -3.43 16.58
N LEU A 66 5.76 -4.69 16.25
CA LEU A 66 5.02 -5.51 15.31
C LEU A 66 4.11 -6.47 16.05
N ASP A 67 2.96 -6.81 15.47
CA ASP A 67 2.10 -7.88 15.96
C ASP A 67 2.61 -9.26 15.54
N SER A 68 1.88 -10.32 15.89
CA SER A 68 2.21 -11.71 15.55
C SER A 68 2.29 -11.97 14.03
N GLU A 69 1.63 -11.13 13.23
CA GLU A 69 1.65 -11.20 11.76
C GLU A 69 2.73 -10.30 11.14
N GLY A 70 3.60 -9.72 11.96
CA GLY A 70 4.63 -8.77 11.52
C GLY A 70 4.07 -7.44 11.06
N ARG A 71 2.81 -7.12 11.41
CA ARG A 71 2.18 -5.87 11.02
C ARG A 71 2.54 -4.77 11.99
N HIS A 72 2.93 -3.65 11.45
CA HIS A 72 3.21 -2.42 12.19
C HIS A 72 1.90 -1.72 12.59
N GLY A 73 1.90 -1.00 13.70
CA GLY A 73 0.71 -0.27 14.16
C GLY A 73 0.09 0.64 13.11
N LEU A 74 0.91 1.33 12.31
CA LEU A 74 0.43 2.18 11.21
C LEU A 74 -0.25 1.36 10.09
N HIS A 75 0.29 0.17 9.77
CA HIS A 75 -0.32 -0.75 8.80
C HIS A 75 -1.73 -1.16 9.28
N ILE A 76 -1.84 -1.60 10.54
CA ILE A 76 -3.13 -2.01 11.14
C ILE A 76 -4.11 -0.85 11.17
N ALA A 77 -3.67 0.33 11.61
CA ALA A 77 -4.53 1.51 11.69
C ALA A 77 -5.13 1.89 10.32
N LEU A 78 -4.33 1.83 9.26
CA LEU A 78 -4.82 2.13 7.90
C LEU A 78 -5.72 1.02 7.37
N MET A 79 -5.42 -0.25 7.68
CA MET A 79 -6.24 -1.40 7.30
C MET A 79 -7.61 -1.35 7.96
N GLU A 80 -7.68 -1.06 9.26
CA GLU A 80 -8.92 -0.99 10.05
C GLU A 80 -9.68 0.32 9.85
N GLY A 81 -9.04 1.37 9.29
CA GLY A 81 -9.63 2.68 9.15
C GLY A 81 -9.56 3.54 10.43
N SER A 82 -8.63 3.21 11.33
CA SER A 82 -8.37 3.92 12.59
C SER A 82 -7.57 5.20 12.33
N LEU A 83 -8.23 6.20 11.76
CA LEU A 83 -7.56 7.36 11.16
C LEU A 83 -6.98 8.34 12.19
N LYS A 84 -7.54 8.44 13.41
CA LYS A 84 -6.96 9.27 14.48
C LYS A 84 -5.63 8.68 14.93
N VAL A 85 -5.62 7.39 15.20
CA VAL A 85 -4.41 6.64 15.57
C VAL A 85 -3.38 6.66 14.43
N ALA A 86 -3.81 6.43 13.18
CA ALA A 86 -2.92 6.52 12.02
C ALA A 86 -2.27 7.91 11.92
N LYS A 87 -3.04 8.98 12.16
CA LYS A 87 -2.51 10.35 12.20
C LYS A 87 -1.47 10.50 13.31
N THR A 88 -1.79 10.10 14.52
CA THR A 88 -0.87 10.20 15.68
C THR A 88 0.43 9.44 15.41
N LEU A 89 0.36 8.19 14.93
CA LEU A 89 1.54 7.41 14.56
C LEU A 89 2.36 8.09 13.45
N LEU A 90 1.69 8.65 12.45
CA LEU A 90 2.36 9.31 11.33
C LEU A 90 2.94 10.68 11.71
N ASP A 91 2.47 11.31 12.78
CA ASP A 91 3.03 12.56 13.31
C ASP A 91 4.32 12.32 14.12
N LEU A 92 4.57 11.10 14.58
CA LEU A 92 5.81 10.73 15.26
C LEU A 92 6.95 10.57 14.24
N SER A 93 8.02 11.34 14.41
CA SER A 93 9.18 11.30 13.51
C SER A 93 9.88 9.93 13.47
N GLY A 94 9.83 9.18 14.57
CA GLY A 94 10.44 7.85 14.70
C GLY A 94 9.61 6.70 14.13
N THR A 95 8.37 6.93 13.68
CA THR A 95 7.54 5.88 13.09
C THR A 95 8.08 5.44 11.73
N LYS A 96 8.36 4.17 11.57
CA LYS A 96 8.75 3.56 10.28
C LYS A 96 7.53 3.50 9.37
N VAL A 97 7.62 4.09 8.18
CA VAL A 97 6.50 4.21 7.24
C VAL A 97 6.45 3.11 6.18
N ASP A 98 7.54 2.35 6.06
CA ASP A 98 7.69 1.34 5.00
C ASP A 98 7.99 -0.06 5.56
N THR A 99 7.40 -0.37 6.72
CA THR A 99 7.48 -1.71 7.31
C THR A 99 6.65 -2.70 6.51
N ARG A 100 7.14 -3.95 6.42
CA ARG A 100 6.46 -5.03 5.69
C ARG A 100 5.90 -6.06 6.65
N SER A 101 4.65 -6.47 6.42
CA SER A 101 4.04 -7.61 7.11
C SER A 101 4.63 -8.93 6.62
N LYS A 102 4.23 -10.06 7.24
CA LYS A 102 4.59 -11.41 6.73
C LYS A 102 4.10 -11.68 5.31
N ASN A 103 3.04 -10.97 4.88
CA ASN A 103 2.52 -11.04 3.51
C ASN A 103 3.17 -10.01 2.57
N ASP A 104 4.28 -9.40 3.00
CA ASP A 104 4.99 -8.36 2.26
C ASP A 104 4.15 -7.09 1.97
N GLU A 105 3.11 -6.84 2.80
CA GLU A 105 2.25 -5.67 2.69
C GLU A 105 2.81 -4.47 3.45
N THR A 106 2.64 -3.26 2.89
CA THR A 106 3.11 -2.00 3.48
C THR A 106 1.94 -1.10 3.92
N PRO A 107 2.18 -0.12 4.80
CA PRO A 107 1.16 0.89 5.13
C PRO A 107 0.62 1.64 3.92
N LEU A 108 1.47 1.92 2.91
CA LEU A 108 1.02 2.57 1.67
C LEU A 108 0.06 1.69 0.87
N MET A 109 0.27 0.37 0.86
CA MET A 109 -0.67 -0.58 0.23
C MET A 109 -2.03 -0.55 0.93
N MET A 110 -2.08 -0.46 2.25
CA MET A 110 -3.35 -0.33 3.01
C MET A 110 -4.05 0.98 2.72
N ALA A 111 -3.30 2.10 2.69
CA ALA A 111 -3.85 3.40 2.29
C ALA A 111 -4.40 3.37 0.86
N ALA A 112 -3.70 2.67 -0.05
CA ALA A 112 -4.11 2.50 -1.44
C ALA A 112 -5.39 1.67 -1.59
N LEU A 113 -5.48 0.54 -0.87
CA LEU A 113 -6.67 -0.33 -0.87
C LEU A 113 -7.92 0.41 -0.35
N LYS A 114 -7.74 1.29 0.63
CA LYS A 114 -8.84 2.08 1.23
C LYS A 114 -9.11 3.40 0.51
N GLY A 115 -8.34 3.74 -0.53
CA GLY A 115 -8.47 5.00 -1.26
C GLY A 115 -8.13 6.24 -0.42
N ASN A 116 -7.34 6.09 0.65
CA ASN A 116 -7.05 7.18 1.57
C ASN A 116 -5.92 8.06 1.06
N ILE A 117 -6.28 9.00 0.17
CA ILE A 117 -5.35 9.92 -0.52
C ILE A 117 -4.51 10.74 0.47
N ALA A 118 -5.13 11.22 1.56
CA ALA A 118 -4.44 12.08 2.52
C ALA A 118 -3.29 11.34 3.20
N PHE A 119 -3.50 10.10 3.62
CA PHE A 119 -2.44 9.28 4.22
C PHE A 119 -1.43 8.79 3.20
N ALA A 120 -1.85 8.42 1.99
CA ALA A 120 -0.94 8.03 0.91
C ALA A 120 0.05 9.16 0.60
N LYS A 121 -0.41 10.40 0.42
CA LYS A 121 0.46 11.57 0.21
C LYS A 121 1.46 11.76 1.34
N ARG A 122 1.03 11.60 2.59
CA ARG A 122 1.92 11.74 3.75
C ARG A 122 2.95 10.61 3.85
N LEU A 123 2.55 9.38 3.54
CA LEU A 123 3.43 8.22 3.50
C LEU A 123 4.52 8.38 2.44
N ILE A 124 4.12 8.77 1.20
CA ILE A 124 5.04 9.03 0.10
C ILE A 124 6.01 10.18 0.45
N ALA A 125 5.50 11.27 1.02
CA ALA A 125 6.34 12.39 1.46
C ALA A 125 7.35 12.02 2.55
N ARG A 126 7.10 10.94 3.31
CA ARG A 126 8.02 10.37 4.30
C ARG A 126 8.89 9.24 3.74
N GLY A 127 8.88 9.02 2.43
CA GLY A 127 9.72 8.05 1.75
C GLY A 127 9.18 6.62 1.71
N ALA A 128 7.85 6.42 1.83
CA ALA A 128 7.26 5.11 1.58
C ALA A 128 7.50 4.68 0.13
N ASP A 129 7.89 3.42 -0.04
CA ASP A 129 8.24 2.86 -1.35
C ASP A 129 6.98 2.65 -2.22
N VAL A 130 6.96 3.33 -3.36
CA VAL A 130 5.91 3.21 -4.37
C VAL A 130 6.19 2.03 -5.32
N TYR A 131 7.45 1.61 -5.39
CA TYR A 131 7.96 0.68 -6.42
C TYR A 131 8.27 -0.73 -5.96
N LYS A 132 7.96 -1.15 -4.78
CA LYS A 132 8.41 -2.47 -4.31
C LYS A 132 8.16 -3.58 -5.35
N THR A 133 9.01 -4.60 -5.36
CA THR A 133 8.80 -5.80 -6.15
C THR A 133 7.60 -6.62 -5.65
N GLY A 134 6.97 -7.38 -6.52
CA GLY A 134 5.80 -8.18 -6.21
C GLY A 134 4.51 -7.35 -6.15
N TRP A 135 3.64 -7.62 -5.17
CA TRP A 135 2.44 -6.81 -4.98
C TRP A 135 2.81 -5.37 -4.60
N THR A 136 2.25 -4.39 -5.31
CA THR A 136 2.56 -2.96 -5.15
C THR A 136 1.36 -2.16 -4.69
N PRO A 137 1.54 -0.92 -4.19
CA PRO A 137 0.42 -0.02 -3.88
C PRO A 137 -0.54 0.17 -5.07
N LEU A 138 -0.04 0.15 -6.31
CA LEU A 138 -0.87 0.29 -7.50
C LEU A 138 -1.82 -0.90 -7.72
N HIS A 139 -1.40 -2.13 -7.42
CA HIS A 139 -2.29 -3.29 -7.42
C HIS A 139 -3.45 -3.11 -6.41
N TYR A 140 -3.14 -2.62 -5.21
CA TYR A 140 -4.13 -2.41 -4.15
C TYR A 140 -5.10 -1.27 -4.47
N ALA A 141 -4.60 -0.16 -5.05
CA ALA A 141 -5.44 0.93 -5.56
C ALA A 141 -6.39 0.44 -6.67
N ALA A 142 -5.88 -0.37 -7.59
CA ALA A 142 -6.62 -0.99 -8.68
C ALA A 142 -7.71 -1.95 -8.16
N THR A 143 -7.36 -2.80 -7.18
CA THR A 143 -8.30 -3.70 -6.49
C THR A 143 -9.44 -2.92 -5.82
N GLY A 144 -9.15 -1.81 -5.17
CA GLY A 144 -10.15 -0.93 -4.56
C GLY A 144 -10.94 -0.09 -5.56
N GLY A 145 -10.52 -0.05 -6.83
CA GLY A 145 -11.14 0.77 -7.87
C GLY A 145 -10.98 2.28 -7.67
N HIS A 146 -9.95 2.69 -6.92
CA HIS A 146 -9.75 4.06 -6.48
C HIS A 146 -8.99 4.91 -7.52
N VAL A 147 -9.74 5.53 -8.44
CA VAL A 147 -9.23 6.30 -9.59
C VAL A 147 -8.21 7.37 -9.16
N GLU A 148 -8.53 8.19 -8.15
CA GLU A 148 -7.63 9.26 -7.70
C GLU A 148 -6.37 8.71 -6.99
N MET A 149 -6.44 7.52 -6.39
CA MET A 149 -5.27 6.85 -5.83
C MET A 149 -4.36 6.31 -6.93
N ILE A 150 -4.94 5.71 -7.97
CA ILE A 150 -4.21 5.25 -9.16
C ILE A 150 -3.44 6.42 -9.76
N LYS A 151 -4.11 7.58 -10.00
CA LYS A 151 -3.44 8.79 -10.51
C LYS A 151 -2.29 9.23 -9.61
N LEU A 152 -2.54 9.35 -8.30
CA LEU A 152 -1.52 9.73 -7.33
C LEU A 152 -0.29 8.84 -7.40
N LEU A 153 -0.47 7.52 -7.50
CA LEU A 153 0.64 6.57 -7.55
C LEU A 153 1.41 6.67 -8.88
N LEU A 154 0.71 6.84 -10.02
CA LEU A 154 1.33 7.04 -11.32
C LEU A 154 2.11 8.36 -11.39
N GLU A 155 1.56 9.46 -10.84
CA GLU A 155 2.25 10.75 -10.67
C GLU A 155 3.52 10.64 -9.81
N ASN A 156 3.55 9.70 -8.87
CA ASN A 156 4.74 9.35 -8.08
C ASN A 156 5.52 8.18 -8.69
N HIS A 157 5.37 8.02 -9.99
CA HIS A 157 6.13 7.12 -10.84
C HIS A 157 5.91 5.62 -10.57
N ALA A 158 4.79 5.18 -10.04
CA ALA A 158 4.46 3.76 -10.02
C ALA A 158 4.51 3.19 -11.43
N TYR A 159 5.16 2.02 -11.61
CA TYR A 159 5.17 1.36 -12.91
C TYR A 159 3.80 0.75 -13.20
N ILE A 160 3.18 1.15 -14.32
CA ILE A 160 1.79 0.83 -14.64
C ILE A 160 1.54 -0.66 -14.85
N ASP A 161 2.49 -1.35 -15.49
CA ASP A 161 2.44 -2.79 -15.80
C ASP A 161 3.28 -3.61 -14.83
N THR A 162 3.39 -3.14 -13.57
CA THR A 162 4.10 -3.89 -12.53
C THR A 162 3.49 -5.27 -12.35
N GLU A 163 4.35 -6.29 -12.21
CA GLU A 163 3.94 -7.68 -12.06
C GLU A 163 4.00 -8.12 -10.59
N SER A 164 2.94 -8.75 -10.13
CA SER A 164 2.94 -9.52 -8.89
C SER A 164 3.73 -10.83 -9.06
N PRO A 165 3.97 -11.63 -8.00
CA PRO A 165 4.71 -12.89 -8.11
C PRO A 165 4.15 -13.88 -9.13
N ASN A 166 2.85 -13.83 -9.44
CA ASN A 166 2.18 -14.64 -10.45
C ASN A 166 1.89 -13.87 -11.75
N LYS A 167 2.62 -12.77 -11.97
CA LYS A 167 2.49 -11.85 -13.12
C LYS A 167 1.12 -11.21 -13.29
N THR A 168 0.33 -11.13 -12.23
CA THR A 168 -0.90 -10.35 -12.26
C THR A 168 -0.55 -8.86 -12.27
N THR A 169 -1.18 -8.08 -13.17
CA THR A 169 -0.96 -6.63 -13.30
C THR A 169 -2.05 -5.83 -12.58
N PRO A 170 -1.82 -4.52 -12.28
CA PRO A 170 -2.86 -3.65 -11.74
C PRO A 170 -4.13 -3.61 -12.61
N LEU A 171 -3.99 -3.63 -13.94
CA LEU A 171 -5.13 -3.69 -14.85
C LEU A 171 -5.98 -4.96 -14.66
N MET A 172 -5.35 -6.12 -14.45
CA MET A 172 -6.03 -7.37 -14.14
C MET A 172 -6.80 -7.28 -12.82
N MET A 173 -6.18 -6.67 -11.79
CA MET A 173 -6.83 -6.47 -10.48
C MET A 173 -8.01 -5.49 -10.58
N ALA A 174 -7.87 -4.39 -11.33
CA ALA A 174 -8.96 -3.46 -11.58
C ALA A 174 -10.12 -4.13 -12.32
N ALA A 175 -9.81 -5.00 -13.28
CA ALA A 175 -10.80 -5.72 -14.09
C ALA A 175 -11.63 -6.70 -13.27
N GLN A 176 -11.03 -7.37 -12.29
CA GLN A 176 -11.70 -8.37 -11.46
C GLN A 176 -12.43 -7.76 -10.26
N TYR A 177 -11.78 -6.87 -9.52
CA TYR A 177 -12.26 -6.41 -8.21
C TYR A 177 -12.55 -4.91 -8.16
N GLY A 178 -11.98 -4.14 -9.09
CA GLY A 178 -12.08 -2.70 -9.12
C GLY A 178 -13.35 -2.19 -9.83
N THR A 179 -13.20 -1.04 -10.45
CA THR A 179 -14.29 -0.37 -11.18
C THR A 179 -13.96 -0.21 -12.67
N ALA A 180 -14.96 -0.12 -13.52
CA ALA A 180 -14.77 0.15 -14.94
C ALA A 180 -14.03 1.49 -15.18
N GLN A 181 -14.21 2.47 -14.30
CA GLN A 181 -13.49 3.75 -14.34
C GLN A 181 -11.98 3.56 -14.08
N ALA A 182 -11.62 2.69 -13.12
CA ALA A 182 -10.22 2.35 -12.85
C ALA A 182 -9.59 1.60 -14.04
N VAL A 183 -10.32 0.64 -14.62
CA VAL A 183 -9.92 -0.06 -15.85
C VAL A 183 -9.69 0.93 -16.98
N LYS A 184 -10.64 1.83 -17.22
CA LYS A 184 -10.56 2.86 -18.27
C LYS A 184 -9.34 3.76 -18.05
N LEU A 185 -9.15 4.28 -16.83
CA LEU A 185 -7.99 5.11 -16.50
C LEU A 185 -6.69 4.40 -16.78
N LEU A 186 -6.51 3.16 -16.29
CA LEU A 186 -5.27 2.40 -16.51
C LEU A 186 -4.97 2.21 -18.01
N ILE A 187 -5.99 1.94 -18.84
CA ILE A 187 -5.83 1.84 -20.29
C ILE A 187 -5.44 3.20 -20.90
N GLU A 188 -6.09 4.29 -20.48
CA GLU A 188 -5.78 5.66 -20.94
C GLU A 188 -4.37 6.10 -20.56
N GLU A 189 -3.86 5.68 -19.40
CA GLU A 189 -2.49 5.91 -18.93
C GLU A 189 -1.46 4.94 -19.56
N GLY A 190 -1.89 4.05 -20.44
CA GLY A 190 -1.02 3.19 -21.27
C GLY A 190 -0.74 1.79 -20.73
N ALA A 191 -1.58 1.26 -19.84
CA ALA A 191 -1.46 -0.14 -19.40
C ALA A 191 -1.61 -1.11 -20.59
N ASP A 192 -0.72 -2.11 -20.65
CA ASP A 192 -0.76 -3.13 -21.69
C ASP A 192 -1.88 -4.14 -21.46
N ILE A 193 -2.93 -4.06 -22.31
CA ILE A 193 -4.10 -4.92 -22.27
C ILE A 193 -3.83 -6.36 -22.69
N THR A 194 -2.67 -6.64 -23.27
CA THR A 194 -2.30 -7.95 -23.86
C THR A 194 -1.53 -8.83 -22.88
N LEU A 195 -1.02 -8.27 -21.78
CA LEU A 195 -0.24 -9.00 -20.79
C LEU A 195 -1.04 -10.17 -20.22
N LYS A 196 -0.30 -11.25 -19.92
CA LYS A 196 -0.85 -12.48 -19.36
C LYS A 196 -0.13 -12.82 -18.05
N ASN A 197 -0.89 -13.25 -17.07
CA ASN A 197 -0.32 -13.83 -15.86
C ASN A 197 0.26 -15.24 -16.11
N ASP A 198 0.82 -15.87 -15.08
CA ASP A 198 1.46 -17.19 -15.19
C ASP A 198 0.53 -18.33 -15.64
N VAL A 199 -0.79 -18.16 -15.49
CA VAL A 199 -1.79 -19.12 -15.99
C VAL A 199 -2.38 -18.72 -17.36
N GLY A 200 -1.79 -17.72 -18.01
CA GLY A 200 -2.16 -17.28 -19.36
C GLY A 200 -3.37 -16.38 -19.46
N MET A 201 -3.89 -15.87 -18.34
CA MET A 201 -5.08 -15.01 -18.29
C MET A 201 -4.73 -13.54 -18.52
N THR A 202 -5.57 -12.87 -19.32
CA THR A 202 -5.52 -11.43 -19.58
C THR A 202 -6.44 -10.65 -18.66
N ALA A 203 -6.37 -9.30 -18.67
CA ALA A 203 -7.33 -8.45 -17.96
C ALA A 203 -8.79 -8.70 -18.37
N LEU A 204 -9.04 -9.06 -19.65
CA LEU A 204 -10.37 -9.43 -20.13
C LEU A 204 -10.87 -10.71 -19.46
N ASP A 205 -10.00 -11.71 -19.23
CA ASP A 205 -10.37 -12.93 -18.52
C ASP A 205 -10.66 -12.66 -17.05
N PHE A 206 -9.89 -11.76 -16.42
CA PHE A 206 -10.11 -11.29 -15.05
C PHE A 206 -11.46 -10.57 -14.89
N SER A 207 -11.90 -9.77 -15.88
CA SER A 207 -13.22 -9.14 -15.85
C SER A 207 -14.38 -10.15 -15.88
N ARG A 208 -14.19 -11.28 -16.55
CA ARG A 208 -15.15 -12.40 -16.55
C ARG A 208 -15.18 -13.10 -15.19
N LEU A 209 -14.02 -13.33 -14.57
CA LEU A 209 -13.94 -13.92 -13.22
C LEU A 209 -14.59 -13.02 -12.16
N GLY A 210 -14.46 -11.70 -12.29
CA GLY A 210 -15.08 -10.73 -11.38
C GLY A 210 -16.54 -10.42 -11.70
N GLU A 211 -17.12 -11.07 -12.74
CA GLU A 211 -18.49 -10.83 -13.22
C GLU A 211 -18.76 -9.35 -13.55
N SER A 212 -17.69 -8.58 -13.81
CA SER A 212 -17.78 -7.14 -14.08
C SER A 212 -18.10 -6.87 -15.55
N ARG A 213 -19.39 -6.81 -15.88
CA ARG A 213 -19.83 -6.50 -17.24
C ARG A 213 -19.28 -5.17 -17.76
N ALA A 214 -19.27 -4.14 -16.92
CA ALA A 214 -18.78 -2.83 -17.32
C ALA A 214 -17.27 -2.83 -17.63
N SER A 215 -16.46 -3.52 -16.81
CA SER A 215 -15.02 -3.70 -17.10
C SER A 215 -14.78 -4.52 -18.36
N PHE A 216 -15.59 -5.57 -18.57
CA PHE A 216 -15.52 -6.38 -19.78
C PHE A 216 -15.81 -5.58 -21.05
N ASP A 217 -16.84 -4.72 -21.03
CA ASP A 217 -17.21 -3.89 -22.17
C ASP A 217 -16.10 -2.86 -22.49
N VAL A 218 -15.51 -2.20 -21.47
CA VAL A 218 -14.38 -1.28 -21.62
C VAL A 218 -13.17 -1.98 -22.25
N LEU A 219 -12.80 -3.15 -21.73
CA LEU A 219 -11.66 -3.92 -22.26
C LEU A 219 -11.91 -4.42 -23.69
N THR A 220 -13.11 -4.88 -23.98
CA THR A 220 -13.49 -5.33 -25.33
C THR A 220 -13.38 -4.19 -26.34
N GLU A 221 -13.82 -2.99 -25.98
CA GLU A 221 -13.72 -1.81 -26.83
C GLU A 221 -12.25 -1.40 -27.04
N ALA A 222 -11.45 -1.43 -25.97
CA ALA A 222 -10.01 -1.12 -26.07
C ALA A 222 -9.27 -2.10 -27.00
N ILE A 223 -9.58 -3.40 -26.92
CA ILE A 223 -9.00 -4.42 -27.79
C ILE A 223 -9.39 -4.17 -29.26
N LYS A 224 -10.67 -3.88 -29.55
CA LYS A 224 -11.12 -3.56 -30.92
C LYS A 224 -10.40 -2.36 -31.50
N ASN A 225 -10.21 -1.32 -30.67
CA ASN A 225 -9.51 -0.11 -31.08
C ASN A 225 -8.03 -0.36 -31.38
N ALA A 226 -7.35 -1.16 -30.54
CA ALA A 226 -5.97 -1.58 -30.75
C ALA A 226 -5.80 -2.40 -32.05
N ASP A 227 -6.68 -3.38 -32.29
CA ASP A 227 -6.69 -4.20 -33.50
C ASP A 227 -6.97 -3.33 -34.74
N GLY A 228 -7.88 -2.37 -34.65
CA GLY A 228 -8.19 -1.42 -35.71
C GLY A 228 -6.98 -0.55 -36.09
N ALA A 229 -6.27 -0.03 -35.07
CA ALA A 229 -5.05 0.76 -35.26
C ALA A 229 -3.93 -0.09 -35.87
N ALA A 230 -3.72 -1.32 -35.40
CA ALA A 230 -2.72 -2.25 -35.95
C ALA A 230 -3.01 -2.58 -37.41
N ARG A 231 -4.26 -2.85 -37.77
CA ARG A 231 -4.67 -3.09 -39.16
C ARG A 231 -4.50 -1.86 -40.05
N ALA A 232 -4.77 -0.67 -39.54
CA ALA A 232 -4.56 0.59 -40.26
C ALA A 232 -3.08 0.82 -40.55
N THR A 233 -2.21 0.57 -39.55
CA THR A 233 -0.75 0.68 -39.69
C THR A 233 -0.19 -0.34 -40.70
N LEU A 234 -0.67 -1.60 -40.68
CA LEU A 234 -0.28 -2.63 -41.62
C LEU A 234 -0.66 -2.28 -43.07
N LYS A 235 -1.83 -1.61 -43.25
CA LYS A 235 -2.32 -1.18 -44.54
C LYS A 235 -1.52 -0.01 -45.17
N LEU A 236 -0.79 0.74 -44.31
CA LEU A 236 0.08 1.84 -44.72
C LEU A 236 1.53 1.42 -44.98
N MET A 237 1.92 0.20 -44.58
CA MET A 237 3.26 -0.32 -44.88
C MET A 237 3.33 -0.80 -46.32
N PRO A 238 4.37 -0.42 -47.10
CA PRO A 238 4.58 -0.95 -48.46
C PRO A 238 4.82 -2.46 -48.33
N THR A 239 4.14 -3.24 -49.20
CA THR A 239 4.27 -4.69 -49.30
C THR A 239 5.69 -5.07 -49.78
N THR A 240 6.65 -5.12 -48.87
CA THR A 240 7.94 -5.78 -49.07
C THR A 240 7.81 -7.23 -48.65
N ASN A 241 8.11 -8.13 -49.61
CA ASN A 241 8.08 -9.59 -49.50
C ASN A 241 8.65 -10.07 -48.15
N ILE A 242 7.79 -10.58 -47.26
CA ILE A 242 8.22 -11.37 -46.10
C ILE A 242 8.10 -12.85 -46.48
N ALA A 243 9.23 -13.53 -46.58
CA ALA A 243 9.27 -14.99 -46.73
C ALA A 243 8.58 -15.68 -45.54
N PRO A 244 7.91 -16.82 -45.75
CA PRO A 244 7.15 -17.47 -44.65
C PRO A 244 8.11 -17.99 -43.57
N VAL A 245 7.93 -17.49 -42.34
CA VAL A 245 8.59 -18.05 -41.14
C VAL A 245 7.89 -19.37 -40.81
N VAL A 246 8.63 -20.48 -40.93
CA VAL A 246 8.19 -21.82 -40.56
C VAL A 246 7.94 -21.84 -39.04
N ALA A 247 6.71 -22.06 -38.66
CA ALA A 247 6.28 -22.23 -37.25
C ALA A 247 6.97 -23.49 -36.68
N LYS A 248 7.73 -23.31 -35.58
CA LYS A 248 8.18 -24.42 -34.74
C LYS A 248 7.05 -24.87 -33.85
N GLU A 249 6.85 -26.19 -33.76
CA GLU A 249 5.83 -26.84 -32.92
C GLU A 249 5.99 -26.49 -31.43
N PRO A 250 4.89 -26.41 -30.66
CA PRO A 250 4.93 -26.06 -29.24
C PRO A 250 5.46 -27.24 -28.41
N VAL A 251 6.47 -26.96 -27.58
CA VAL A 251 6.97 -27.88 -26.56
C VAL A 251 5.94 -27.90 -25.42
N SER A 252 5.42 -29.11 -25.12
CA SER A 252 4.50 -29.33 -24.00
C SER A 252 5.24 -29.21 -22.65
N VAL A 253 4.87 -28.23 -21.83
CA VAL A 253 5.30 -28.09 -20.44
C VAL A 253 4.13 -28.52 -19.52
N PRO A 254 4.35 -29.42 -18.53
CA PRO A 254 3.28 -29.86 -17.63
C PRO A 254 2.85 -28.71 -16.69
N ALA A 255 1.54 -28.62 -16.47
CA ALA A 255 0.93 -27.60 -15.62
C ALA A 255 1.32 -27.73 -14.14
N PRO A 256 1.72 -26.64 -13.45
CA PRO A 256 1.90 -26.67 -12.01
C PRO A 256 0.56 -26.61 -11.29
N ALA A 257 0.52 -27.25 -10.09
CA ALA A 257 -0.65 -27.34 -9.23
C ALA A 257 -1.13 -25.95 -8.79
N VAL A 258 -2.44 -25.73 -8.92
CA VAL A 258 -3.11 -24.49 -8.52
C VAL A 258 -3.19 -24.45 -7.00
N ASP A 259 -2.43 -23.53 -6.37
CA ASP A 259 -2.65 -23.19 -4.98
C ASP A 259 -3.86 -22.24 -4.87
N LYS A 260 -4.95 -22.82 -4.34
CA LYS A 260 -6.20 -22.10 -4.13
C LYS A 260 -6.15 -21.37 -2.79
N GLN A 261 -5.71 -20.14 -2.79
CA GLN A 261 -6.00 -19.23 -1.70
C GLN A 261 -6.75 -18.00 -2.24
N PRO A 262 -8.08 -17.96 -2.12
CA PRO A 262 -8.83 -16.75 -2.42
C PRO A 262 -8.67 -15.73 -1.29
N PHE A 263 -8.37 -14.50 -1.69
CA PHE A 263 -8.46 -13.34 -0.83
C PHE A 263 -9.89 -13.25 -0.27
N LYS A 264 -10.09 -13.59 1.01
CA LYS A 264 -11.41 -13.52 1.64
C LYS A 264 -11.79 -12.07 1.86
N THR A 265 -12.65 -11.53 1.01
CA THR A 265 -13.43 -10.35 1.36
C THR A 265 -14.42 -10.74 2.47
N ARG A 266 -14.27 -10.18 3.63
CA ARG A 266 -15.24 -10.29 4.71
C ARG A 266 -16.33 -9.25 4.42
N THR A 267 -17.42 -9.71 3.86
CA THR A 267 -18.70 -9.01 3.96
C THR A 267 -19.30 -9.38 5.31
N ASP A 268 -19.39 -8.42 6.21
CA ASP A 268 -20.50 -8.16 7.14
C ASP A 268 -20.31 -6.77 7.72
#